data_6a65ceed921a92803c2cf027f63c2ed8
#
_entry.id   6a65ceed921a92803c2cf027f63c2ed8
#
_cell.length_a   1.000
_cell.length_b   1.000
_cell.length_c   1.000
_cell.angle_alpha   90.00
_cell.angle_beta   90.00
_cell.angle_gamma   90.00
#
_symmetry.space_group_name_H-M   'P 1'
#
loop_
_entity.id
_entity.type
_entity.pdbx_description
1 polymer ?
#
loop_
_entity_poly.entity_id
_entity_poly.type
_entity_poly.pdbx_seq_one_letter_code
_entity_poly.pdbx_strand_id
1 'polypeptide(L)'
;DDKVFIIEANPRASRTVPFISKAYKEPYVNYATKIMLGEKKLKDFNFKPELKGYAIKQPVFSFNKFPNVNKQLGPEMKSTGESILFIDDLNDDDFFELYSRRKMYLTK
;
A
#
# COMPACT_ATOMS: atom_id res chain seq x y z
N ASP A 1 -14.26 20.59 10.98
CA ASP A 1 -14.60 21.20 9.68
C ASP A 1 -14.50 20.13 8.61
N ASP A 2 -15.63 19.83 7.95
CA ASP A 2 -15.74 18.81 6.89
C ASP A 2 -15.22 19.30 5.52
N LYS A 3 -14.23 20.17 5.52
CA LYS A 3 -13.63 20.70 4.30
C LYS A 3 -12.47 19.83 3.85
N VAL A 4 -12.52 19.37 2.61
CA VAL A 4 -11.44 18.64 1.96
C VAL A 4 -10.52 19.63 1.27
N PHE A 5 -9.22 19.54 1.56
CA PHE A 5 -8.20 20.36 0.93
C PHE A 5 -7.32 19.46 0.05
N ILE A 6 -7.12 19.85 -1.20
CA ILE A 6 -6.18 19.18 -2.11
C ILE A 6 -4.79 19.73 -1.82
N ILE A 7 -3.86 18.85 -1.44
CA ILE A 7 -2.47 19.22 -1.16
C ILE A 7 -1.65 19.14 -2.46
N GLU A 8 -1.79 18.04 -3.21
CA GLU A 8 -1.11 17.84 -4.48
C GLU A 8 -1.89 16.86 -5.37
N ALA A 9 -1.59 16.87 -6.67
CA ALA A 9 -2.04 15.87 -7.62
C ALA A 9 -0.84 15.22 -8.30
N ASN A 10 -0.75 13.89 -8.26
CA ASN A 10 0.32 13.13 -8.89
C ASN A 10 -0.18 12.57 -10.24
N PRO A 11 0.25 13.11 -11.40
CA PRO A 11 -0.21 12.66 -12.72
C PRO A 11 0.48 11.35 -13.14
N ARG A 12 0.28 10.29 -12.37
CA ARG A 12 0.85 8.97 -12.58
C ARG A 12 -0.03 7.89 -11.98
N ALA A 13 0.18 6.62 -12.38
CA ALA A 13 -0.46 5.48 -11.74
C ALA A 13 -0.03 5.38 -10.27
N SER A 14 -0.99 5.16 -9.38
CA SER A 14 -0.76 5.02 -7.95
C SER A 14 -0.33 3.59 -7.60
N ARG A 15 0.70 3.43 -6.78
CA ARG A 15 1.06 2.14 -6.18
C ARG A 15 0.03 1.63 -5.17
N THR A 16 -0.87 2.50 -4.72
CA THR A 16 -1.93 2.14 -3.78
C THR A 16 -3.01 1.30 -4.47
N VAL A 17 -3.29 1.52 -5.74
CA VAL A 17 -4.35 0.78 -6.46
C VAL A 17 -4.06 -0.73 -6.52
N PRO A 18 -2.86 -1.22 -6.89
CA PRO A 18 -2.54 -2.64 -6.83
C PRO A 18 -2.64 -3.22 -5.41
N PHE A 19 -2.27 -2.46 -4.39
CA PHE A 19 -2.40 -2.86 -3.00
C PHE A 19 -3.88 -3.07 -2.61
N ILE A 20 -4.74 -2.09 -2.90
CA ILE A 20 -6.18 -2.17 -2.65
C ILE A 20 -6.79 -3.34 -3.42
N SER A 21 -6.44 -3.51 -4.70
CA SER A 21 -6.93 -4.61 -5.53
C SER A 21 -6.60 -5.98 -4.92
N LYS A 22 -5.41 -6.13 -4.35
CA LYS A 22 -5.01 -7.36 -3.66
C LYS A 22 -5.74 -7.53 -2.33
N ALA A 23 -5.87 -6.45 -1.55
CA ALA A 23 -6.54 -6.47 -0.24
C ALA A 23 -8.00 -6.90 -0.36
N TYR A 24 -8.72 -6.34 -1.32
CA TYR A 24 -10.13 -6.66 -1.56
C TYR A 24 -10.35 -7.87 -2.49
N LYS A 25 -9.28 -8.44 -3.06
CA LYS A 25 -9.33 -9.49 -4.08
C LYS A 25 -10.21 -9.12 -5.28
N GLU A 26 -10.21 -7.81 -5.62
CA GLU A 26 -11.00 -7.23 -6.70
C GLU A 26 -10.09 -6.60 -7.76
N PRO A 27 -10.34 -6.84 -9.05
CA PRO A 27 -9.48 -6.35 -10.13
C PRO A 27 -9.76 -4.89 -10.48
N TYR A 28 -9.65 -3.96 -9.54
CA TYR A 28 -9.99 -2.54 -9.73
C TYR A 28 -9.26 -1.88 -10.91
N VAL A 29 -8.02 -2.31 -11.18
CA VAL A 29 -7.26 -1.80 -12.33
C VAL A 29 -7.95 -2.17 -13.64
N ASN A 30 -8.43 -3.41 -13.77
CA ASN A 30 -9.18 -3.86 -14.94
C ASN A 30 -10.48 -3.08 -15.10
N TYR A 31 -11.20 -2.85 -14.01
CA TYR A 31 -12.44 -2.08 -14.03
C TYR A 31 -12.18 -0.64 -14.50
N ALA A 32 -11.19 0.02 -13.93
CA ALA A 32 -10.81 1.38 -14.32
C ALA A 32 -10.41 1.44 -15.80
N THR A 33 -9.63 0.47 -16.28
CA THR A 33 -9.22 0.42 -17.70
C THR A 33 -10.42 0.31 -18.63
N LYS A 34 -11.37 -0.57 -18.33
CA LYS A 34 -12.58 -0.74 -19.14
C LYS A 34 -13.46 0.51 -19.16
N ILE A 35 -13.53 1.21 -18.02
CA ILE A 35 -14.26 2.48 -17.95
C ILE A 35 -13.57 3.56 -18.80
N MET A 36 -12.24 3.68 -18.71
CA MET A 36 -11.47 4.66 -19.49
C MET A 36 -11.54 4.40 -21.00
N LEU A 37 -11.60 3.15 -21.40
CA LEU A 37 -11.78 2.75 -22.80
C LEU A 37 -13.24 2.92 -23.30
N GLY A 38 -14.17 3.27 -22.41
CA GLY A 38 -15.58 3.41 -22.76
C GLY A 38 -16.32 2.08 -22.96
N GLU A 39 -15.68 0.94 -22.68
CA GLU A 39 -16.28 -0.39 -22.84
C GLU A 39 -17.35 -0.67 -21.78
N LYS A 40 -17.20 -0.11 -20.58
CA LYS A 40 -18.08 -0.31 -19.43
C LYS A 40 -18.31 1.00 -18.68
N LYS A 41 -19.42 1.05 -17.95
CA LYS A 41 -19.71 2.11 -16.97
C LYS A 41 -19.54 1.55 -15.57
N LEU A 42 -19.34 2.41 -14.58
CA LEU A 42 -19.18 2.00 -13.18
C LEU A 42 -20.33 1.11 -12.68
N LYS A 43 -21.57 1.40 -13.11
CA LYS A 43 -22.77 0.64 -12.76
C LYS A 43 -22.82 -0.77 -13.34
N ASP A 44 -21.99 -1.08 -14.34
CA ASP A 44 -21.96 -2.39 -14.99
C ASP A 44 -21.11 -3.42 -14.21
N PHE A 45 -20.47 -2.97 -13.12
CA PHE A 45 -19.70 -3.81 -12.22
C PHE A 45 -20.47 -4.04 -10.92
N ASN A 46 -20.53 -5.28 -10.48
CA ASN A 46 -21.14 -5.63 -9.21
C ASN A 46 -20.06 -5.60 -8.11
N PHE A 47 -19.79 -4.43 -7.58
CA PHE A 47 -18.84 -4.29 -6.49
C PHE A 47 -19.43 -4.83 -5.20
N LYS A 48 -18.69 -5.72 -4.56
CA LYS A 48 -18.94 -6.15 -3.19
C LYS A 48 -17.63 -5.96 -2.41
N PRO A 49 -17.21 -4.72 -2.14
CA PRO A 49 -15.97 -4.45 -1.46
C PRO A 49 -16.08 -4.86 0.00
N GLU A 50 -15.71 -6.09 0.30
CA GLU A 50 -15.67 -6.61 1.66
C GLU A 50 -14.20 -6.94 1.98
N LEU A 51 -13.59 -6.13 2.84
CA LEU A 51 -12.30 -6.44 3.42
C LEU A 51 -12.52 -7.21 4.71
N LYS A 52 -12.08 -8.47 4.73
CA LYS A 52 -11.99 -9.26 5.96
C LYS A 52 -10.60 -9.10 6.54
N GLY A 53 -10.54 -8.69 7.83
CA GLY A 53 -9.26 -8.48 8.50
C GLY A 53 -8.53 -7.21 8.10
N TYR A 54 -7.21 -7.30 8.05
CA TYR A 54 -6.30 -6.17 7.87
C TYR A 54 -5.35 -6.41 6.71
N ALA A 55 -5.09 -5.37 5.95
CA ALA A 55 -4.04 -5.37 4.92
C ALA A 55 -2.98 -4.33 5.30
N ILE A 56 -1.76 -4.78 5.53
CA ILE A 56 -0.66 -3.95 5.99
C ILE A 56 0.39 -3.86 4.89
N LYS A 57 0.74 -2.62 4.53
CA LYS A 57 1.80 -2.34 3.58
C LYS A 57 2.99 -1.70 4.29
N GLN A 58 4.17 -2.29 4.12
CA GLN A 58 5.40 -1.81 4.72
C GLN A 58 6.45 -1.49 3.65
N PRO A 59 7.20 -0.40 3.78
CA PRO A 59 8.36 -0.16 2.94
C PRO A 59 9.48 -1.16 3.25
N VAL A 60 10.20 -1.56 2.22
CA VAL A 60 11.40 -2.39 2.33
C VAL A 60 12.62 -1.55 2.01
N PHE A 61 13.66 -1.68 2.82
CA PHE A 61 14.94 -0.96 2.66
C PHE A 61 16.08 -1.97 2.46
N SER A 62 16.79 -1.86 1.35
CA SER A 62 17.92 -2.75 1.04
C SER A 62 19.26 -2.20 1.54
N PHE A 63 19.29 -1.60 2.73
CA PHE A 63 20.52 -1.00 3.29
C PHE A 63 21.69 -1.99 3.42
N ASN A 64 21.39 -3.28 3.59
CA ASN A 64 22.44 -4.31 3.65
C ASN A 64 23.19 -4.48 2.31
N LYS A 65 22.52 -4.15 1.19
CA LYS A 65 23.15 -4.20 -0.15
C LYS A 65 23.93 -2.93 -0.49
N PHE A 66 23.72 -1.87 0.27
CA PHE A 66 24.32 -0.56 0.04
C PHE A 66 24.94 -0.02 1.33
N PRO A 67 26.09 -0.56 1.76
CA PRO A 67 26.69 -0.24 3.06
C PRO A 67 27.10 1.24 3.22
N ASN A 68 27.35 1.93 2.13
CA ASN A 68 27.81 3.33 2.13
C ASN A 68 26.68 4.36 2.06
N VAL A 69 25.40 3.90 2.04
CA VAL A 69 24.25 4.83 1.98
C VAL A 69 23.89 5.27 3.39
N ASN A 70 23.62 6.56 3.54
CA ASN A 70 23.07 7.09 4.79
C ASN A 70 21.71 6.43 5.08
N LYS A 71 21.66 5.68 6.19
CA LYS A 71 20.50 4.91 6.64
C LYS A 71 19.44 5.75 7.37
N GLN A 72 19.76 6.99 7.69
CA GLN A 72 18.84 7.90 8.35
C GLN A 72 17.65 8.19 7.43
N LEU A 73 16.44 7.96 7.92
CA LEU A 73 15.22 8.28 7.21
C LEU A 73 14.92 9.78 7.31
N GLY A 74 14.46 10.34 6.21
CA GLY A 74 14.10 11.74 6.05
C GLY A 74 12.97 11.88 5.04
N PRO A 75 12.74 13.09 4.51
CA PRO A 75 11.69 13.35 3.52
C PRO A 75 11.93 12.65 2.18
N GLU A 76 13.16 12.23 1.91
CA GLU A 76 13.51 11.51 0.69
C GLU A 76 13.04 10.06 0.75
N MET A 77 12.50 9.54 -0.36
CA MET A 77 12.12 8.14 -0.47
C MET A 77 13.37 7.26 -0.65
N LYS A 78 13.68 6.45 0.37
CA LYS A 78 14.82 5.51 0.37
C LYS A 78 14.40 4.04 0.27
N SER A 79 13.10 3.77 0.24
CA SER A 79 12.58 2.40 0.11
C SER A 79 12.87 1.85 -1.28
N THR A 80 13.28 0.58 -1.34
CA THR A 80 13.59 -0.16 -2.57
C THR A 80 12.48 -1.11 -2.99
N GLY A 81 11.45 -1.25 -2.17
CA GLY A 81 10.32 -2.11 -2.42
C GLY A 81 9.23 -1.96 -1.37
N GLU A 82 8.23 -2.80 -1.48
CA GLU A 82 7.10 -2.86 -0.55
C GLU A 82 6.80 -4.32 -0.22
N SER A 83 6.49 -4.60 1.03
CA SER A 83 5.95 -5.88 1.48
C SER A 83 4.48 -5.69 1.86
N ILE A 84 3.67 -6.70 1.57
CA ILE A 84 2.24 -6.69 1.87
C ILE A 84 1.96 -7.90 2.75
N LEU A 85 1.26 -7.69 3.86
CA LEU A 85 0.79 -8.71 4.76
C LEU A 85 -0.72 -8.63 4.87
N PHE A 86 -1.40 -9.76 4.82
CA PHE A 86 -2.83 -9.90 5.08
C PHE A 86 -3.01 -10.69 6.36
N ILE A 87 -3.84 -10.18 7.27
CA ILE A 87 -4.12 -10.75 8.58
C ILE A 87 -5.63 -10.78 8.75
N ASP A 88 -6.19 -11.94 9.08
CA ASP A 88 -7.63 -12.11 9.27
C ASP A 88 -8.11 -11.47 10.57
N ASP A 89 -7.27 -11.55 11.61
CA ASP A 89 -7.50 -10.93 12.91
C ASP A 89 -6.20 -10.36 13.45
N LEU A 90 -6.25 -9.15 14.01
CA LEU A 90 -5.07 -8.48 14.54
C LEU A 90 -5.07 -8.64 16.07
N ASN A 91 -4.16 -9.46 16.57
CA ASN A 91 -3.88 -9.54 18.00
C ASN A 91 -2.63 -8.74 18.38
N ASP A 92 -2.41 -8.58 19.67
CA ASP A 92 -1.27 -7.80 20.19
C ASP A 92 0.08 -8.38 19.78
N ASP A 93 0.19 -9.70 19.65
CA ASP A 93 1.42 -10.37 19.26
C ASP A 93 1.78 -10.10 17.79
N ASP A 94 0.79 -10.13 16.89
CA ASP A 94 0.96 -9.76 15.48
C ASP A 94 1.39 -8.32 15.33
N PHE A 95 0.79 -7.41 16.11
CA PHE A 95 1.17 -6.01 16.12
C PHE A 95 2.61 -5.83 16.62
N PHE A 96 2.99 -6.54 17.67
CA PHE A 96 4.34 -6.49 18.23
C PHE A 96 5.39 -7.05 17.28
N GLU A 97 5.09 -8.14 16.57
CA GLU A 97 5.96 -8.72 15.55
C GLU A 97 6.18 -7.74 14.38
N LEU A 98 5.11 -7.14 13.88
CA LEU A 98 5.18 -6.13 12.83
C LEU A 98 6.01 -4.91 13.26
N TYR A 99 5.82 -4.43 14.49
CA TYR A 99 6.58 -3.33 15.06
C TYR A 99 8.06 -3.68 15.24
N SER A 100 8.35 -4.89 15.71
CA SER A 100 9.72 -5.38 15.91
C SER A 100 10.47 -5.53 14.60
N ARG A 101 9.81 -6.04 13.55
CA ARG A 101 10.37 -6.09 12.20
C ARG A 101 10.71 -4.71 11.68
N ARG A 102 9.86 -3.69 11.91
CA ARG A 102 10.14 -2.29 11.57
C ARG A 102 11.40 -1.77 12.27
N LYS A 103 11.57 -2.07 13.57
CA LYS A 103 12.74 -1.68 14.35
C LYS A 103 14.03 -2.31 13.83
N MET A 104 13.97 -3.54 13.34
CA MET A 104 15.13 -4.23 12.72
C MET A 104 15.67 -3.51 11.48
N TYR A 105 14.84 -2.84 10.71
CA TYR A 105 15.28 -2.07 9.53
C TYR A 105 15.83 -0.69 9.88
N LEU A 106 15.51 -0.18 11.07
CA LEU A 106 15.94 1.14 11.55
C LEU A 106 17.18 1.10 12.43
N THR A 107 17.56 -0.05 12.96
CA THR A 107 18.62 -0.19 13.99
C THR A 107 19.84 -1.01 13.59
N LYS A 108 19.92 -1.49 12.36
CA LYS A 108 21.11 -2.22 11.86
C LYS A 108 21.76 -1.53 10.67
#